data_68cbf3e8b6a990aa2880915796af5074
#
_entry.id   68cbf3e8b6a990aa2880915796af5074
#
_cell.length_a   1.000
_cell.length_b   1.000
_cell.length_c   1.000
_cell.angle_alpha   90.00
_cell.angle_beta   90.00
_cell.angle_gamma   90.00
#
_symmetry.space_group_name_H-M   'P 1'
#
loop_
_entity.id
_entity.type
_entity.pdbx_description
1 polymer ?
#
loop_
_entity_poly.entity_id
_entity_poly.type
_entity_poly.pdbx_seq_one_letter_code
_entity_poly.pdbx_strand_id
1 'polypeptide(L)'
;MRRDSSITEIKGIGEKTKKLFEKMGVYTVGDILLHFPRNYIQYPHPVPIDEMTAEHMQTEDKLAIVARIERTPVTRSGRHMQVTLLVIGSPGHQIQLIWYRMPYIRNTLTHGKYFVFYGNVHIKDGKFVMEQPVVYTPEAYQEIENCFLPVYTLTSGITNNLMIKTMRQALDEEELLTDFLPGEIRTRRKLCEYNYAVKQIHFPDTMERLIEARKRLVFDEFFLFIMGMQYQKEKRTRQENRFVMEHPEFVEDLIQKLPYELTGAQRRALHDVTENMQGPYAMQRLIQGDVGSGKTILAFLAMAWCAQNGYQSAIMAPTEVLAQQHYETFQKLCEQFGLHFPVILLTGSMTAKQKRSAYERLELYENALIVGTHALIQEKPTYANLALVITDEQHRFGVRQREEFAQKGDMPHILVMSATPIPRTLAIIIYGDMDISVVDEVPARRLPIKNCVVNTAYRPKAYAFVADEVKKGHQAYVICPLVEASEETQGENVIDYSKTLMEELPSGIQVGVLHGKMKSSKKNEIMQEFEENKIQVLVSTCLLYTSDA
;
A
#
# COMPACT_ATOMS: atom_id res chain seq x y z
N MET A 1 -34.63 -20.21 8.82
CA MET A 1 -33.32 -20.77 8.37
C MET A 1 -32.32 -20.66 9.51
N ARG A 2 -31.26 -21.47 9.53
CA ARG A 2 -30.15 -21.32 10.48
C ARG A 2 -28.92 -20.78 9.73
N ARG A 3 -27.98 -20.17 10.47
CA ARG A 3 -26.73 -19.67 9.88
C ARG A 3 -25.98 -20.73 9.05
N ASP A 4 -25.92 -21.96 9.57
CA ASP A 4 -25.21 -23.08 8.95
C ASP A 4 -26.07 -23.86 7.94
N SER A 5 -27.32 -23.44 7.71
CA SER A 5 -28.19 -24.04 6.69
C SER A 5 -27.62 -23.86 5.30
N SER A 6 -27.83 -24.86 4.43
CA SER A 6 -27.42 -24.77 3.03
C SER A 6 -28.09 -23.58 2.35
N ILE A 7 -27.37 -22.91 1.45
CA ILE A 7 -27.91 -21.80 0.65
C ILE A 7 -29.15 -22.20 -0.18
N THR A 8 -29.37 -23.49 -0.41
CA THR A 8 -30.57 -24.02 -1.12
C THR A 8 -31.86 -23.90 -0.31
N GLU A 9 -31.79 -23.62 1.00
CA GLU A 9 -32.98 -23.31 1.80
C GLU A 9 -33.61 -21.97 1.42
N ILE A 10 -32.81 -21.06 0.80
CA ILE A 10 -33.35 -19.80 0.30
C ILE A 10 -34.18 -20.06 -0.96
N LYS A 11 -35.41 -19.58 -0.95
CA LYS A 11 -36.38 -19.80 -2.04
C LYS A 11 -35.85 -19.26 -3.38
N GLY A 12 -35.80 -20.15 -4.37
CA GLY A 12 -35.37 -19.83 -5.73
C GLY A 12 -33.91 -20.24 -6.02
N ILE A 13 -33.20 -20.83 -5.06
CA ILE A 13 -31.88 -21.40 -5.28
C ILE A 13 -31.97 -22.91 -5.45
N GLY A 14 -31.87 -23.38 -6.69
CA GLY A 14 -31.76 -24.80 -7.02
C GLY A 14 -30.29 -25.24 -7.19
N GLU A 15 -30.06 -26.55 -7.38
CA GLU A 15 -28.73 -27.15 -7.47
C GLU A 15 -27.78 -26.50 -8.53
N LYS A 16 -28.35 -26.00 -9.65
CA LYS A 16 -27.55 -25.28 -10.67
C LYS A 16 -27.05 -23.93 -10.14
N THR A 17 -27.90 -23.19 -9.45
CA THR A 17 -27.56 -21.88 -8.87
C THR A 17 -26.64 -22.03 -7.68
N LYS A 18 -26.83 -23.06 -6.85
CA LYS A 18 -25.93 -23.42 -5.75
C LYS A 18 -24.47 -23.55 -6.22
N LYS A 19 -24.23 -24.32 -7.30
CA LYS A 19 -22.88 -24.47 -7.88
C LYS A 19 -22.24 -23.14 -8.30
N LEU A 20 -23.04 -22.14 -8.64
CA LEU A 20 -22.52 -20.80 -8.96
C LEU A 20 -22.17 -20.02 -7.69
N PHE A 21 -22.96 -20.15 -6.63
CA PHE A 21 -22.62 -19.58 -5.32
C PHE A 21 -21.39 -20.23 -4.69
N GLU A 22 -21.24 -21.54 -4.82
CA GLU A 22 -20.05 -22.28 -4.37
C GLU A 22 -18.75 -21.77 -5.03
N LYS A 23 -18.81 -21.37 -6.32
CA LYS A 23 -17.66 -20.72 -7.01
C LYS A 23 -17.29 -19.37 -6.41
N MET A 24 -18.19 -18.72 -5.67
CA MET A 24 -17.94 -17.48 -4.94
C MET A 24 -17.52 -17.73 -3.50
N GLY A 25 -17.40 -19.00 -3.07
CA GLY A 25 -17.13 -19.36 -1.68
C GLY A 25 -18.35 -19.27 -0.75
N VAL A 26 -19.57 -19.22 -1.32
CA VAL A 26 -20.82 -19.12 -0.56
C VAL A 26 -21.51 -20.47 -0.55
N TYR A 27 -21.55 -21.13 0.61
CA TYR A 27 -22.11 -22.47 0.82
C TYR A 27 -23.36 -22.45 1.70
N THR A 28 -23.39 -21.54 2.67
CA THR A 28 -24.42 -21.44 3.70
C THR A 28 -25.16 -20.10 3.67
N VAL A 29 -26.24 -20.03 4.42
CA VAL A 29 -26.97 -18.76 4.66
C VAL A 29 -26.08 -17.76 5.40
N GLY A 30 -25.22 -18.22 6.30
CA GLY A 30 -24.25 -17.36 6.99
C GLY A 30 -23.20 -16.76 6.03
N ASP A 31 -22.74 -17.54 5.06
CA ASP A 31 -21.74 -17.05 4.10
C ASP A 31 -22.27 -15.93 3.22
N ILE A 32 -23.55 -16.03 2.78
CA ILE A 32 -24.14 -14.97 1.98
C ILE A 32 -24.33 -13.67 2.78
N LEU A 33 -24.69 -13.76 4.07
CA LEU A 33 -24.81 -12.59 4.95
C LEU A 33 -23.48 -11.86 5.15
N LEU A 34 -22.37 -12.55 4.99
CA LEU A 34 -21.01 -11.99 5.09
C LEU A 34 -20.41 -11.61 3.73
N HIS A 35 -21.15 -11.81 2.63
CA HIS A 35 -20.72 -11.39 1.31
C HIS A 35 -21.10 -9.93 1.06
N PHE A 36 -20.30 -9.00 1.57
CA PHE A 36 -20.61 -7.57 1.58
C PHE A 36 -20.56 -6.93 0.19
N PRO A 37 -21.39 -5.88 -0.06
CA PRO A 37 -21.36 -5.12 -1.30
C PRO A 37 -20.01 -4.41 -1.48
N ARG A 38 -19.51 -4.39 -2.71
CA ARG A 38 -18.31 -3.61 -3.07
C ARG A 38 -18.61 -2.11 -3.28
N ASN A 39 -19.85 -1.78 -3.65
CA ASN A 39 -20.30 -0.41 -3.93
C ASN A 39 -21.81 -0.32 -3.84
N TYR A 40 -22.35 0.91 -3.93
CA TYR A 40 -23.78 1.19 -3.94
C TYR A 40 -24.12 2.10 -5.12
N ILE A 41 -25.27 1.85 -5.74
CA ILE A 41 -25.88 2.76 -6.70
C ILE A 41 -26.94 3.56 -5.93
N GLN A 42 -26.78 4.88 -5.91
CA GLN A 42 -27.80 5.79 -5.39
C GLN A 42 -28.59 6.34 -6.59
N TYR A 43 -29.90 6.24 -6.50
CA TYR A 43 -30.79 6.82 -7.49
C TYR A 43 -31.18 8.23 -7.07
N PRO A 44 -30.74 9.27 -7.81
CA PRO A 44 -31.00 10.66 -7.46
C PRO A 44 -32.48 11.00 -7.65
N HIS A 45 -32.93 12.09 -7.04
CA HIS A 45 -34.26 12.66 -7.31
C HIS A 45 -34.43 12.96 -8.80
N PRO A 46 -35.57 12.56 -9.45
CA PRO A 46 -35.75 12.81 -10.86
C PRO A 46 -35.98 14.30 -11.14
N VAL A 47 -35.16 14.87 -12.00
CA VAL A 47 -35.28 16.26 -12.40
C VAL A 47 -36.17 16.37 -13.64
N PRO A 48 -37.21 17.24 -13.63
CA PRO A 48 -37.99 17.51 -14.84
C PRO A 48 -37.09 18.02 -15.97
N ILE A 49 -37.32 17.54 -17.21
CA ILE A 49 -36.49 17.91 -18.35
C ILE A 49 -36.42 19.44 -18.56
N ASP A 50 -37.49 20.16 -18.27
CA ASP A 50 -37.58 21.60 -18.45
C ASP A 50 -36.86 22.40 -17.33
N GLU A 51 -36.49 21.76 -16.23
CA GLU A 51 -35.73 22.33 -15.11
C GLU A 51 -34.23 22.00 -15.18
N MET A 52 -33.80 21.26 -16.20
CA MET A 52 -32.41 20.87 -16.38
C MET A 52 -31.53 22.09 -16.70
N THR A 53 -30.48 22.28 -15.92
CA THR A 53 -29.46 23.33 -16.11
C THR A 53 -28.21 22.77 -16.79
N ALA A 54 -27.37 23.65 -17.33
CA ALA A 54 -26.08 23.26 -17.91
C ALA A 54 -25.14 22.59 -16.87
N GLU A 55 -25.26 22.94 -15.60
CA GLU A 55 -24.50 22.31 -14.51
C GLU A 55 -24.92 20.85 -14.30
N HIS A 56 -26.20 20.57 -14.31
CA HIS A 56 -26.70 19.18 -14.24
C HIS A 56 -26.18 18.32 -15.39
N MET A 57 -25.97 18.92 -16.56
CA MET A 57 -25.54 18.21 -17.78
C MET A 57 -24.03 18.03 -17.91
N GLN A 58 -23.23 18.64 -17.03
CA GLN A 58 -21.75 18.54 -17.04
C GLN A 58 -21.20 17.66 -15.93
N THR A 59 -22.05 17.06 -15.12
CA THR A 59 -21.62 16.12 -14.06
C THR A 59 -21.26 14.76 -14.66
N GLU A 60 -20.24 14.12 -14.12
CA GLU A 60 -19.90 12.73 -14.45
C GLU A 60 -20.90 11.73 -13.84
N ASP A 61 -21.75 12.18 -12.94
CA ASP A 61 -22.73 11.37 -12.24
C ASP A 61 -23.95 11.03 -13.13
N LYS A 62 -24.56 9.88 -12.89
CA LYS A 62 -25.80 9.50 -13.56
C LYS A 62 -26.96 10.36 -13.08
N LEU A 63 -27.74 10.85 -14.02
CA LEU A 63 -28.93 11.64 -13.78
C LEU A 63 -30.20 10.83 -13.97
N ALA A 64 -31.23 11.18 -13.23
CA ALA A 64 -32.59 10.75 -13.45
C ALA A 64 -33.40 11.92 -14.02
N ILE A 65 -33.97 11.73 -15.21
CA ILE A 65 -34.73 12.76 -15.90
C ILE A 65 -36.16 12.31 -16.09
N VAL A 66 -37.12 13.05 -15.56
CA VAL A 66 -38.54 12.77 -15.82
C VAL A 66 -39.01 13.60 -17.00
N ALA A 67 -39.62 12.91 -17.97
CA ALA A 67 -40.17 13.58 -19.16
C ALA A 67 -41.44 12.89 -19.66
N ARG A 68 -42.35 13.71 -20.24
CA ARG A 68 -43.52 13.23 -20.97
C ARG A 68 -43.13 12.83 -22.38
N ILE A 69 -43.68 11.71 -22.87
CA ILE A 69 -43.44 11.25 -24.24
C ILE A 69 -44.37 12.00 -25.21
N GLU A 70 -43.82 12.97 -25.91
CA GLU A 70 -44.52 13.75 -26.93
C GLU A 70 -44.31 13.25 -28.36
N ARG A 71 -43.26 12.46 -28.58
CA ARG A 71 -42.89 11.93 -29.88
C ARG A 71 -42.71 10.42 -29.79
N THR A 72 -43.11 9.69 -30.86
CA THR A 72 -42.88 8.25 -30.94
C THR A 72 -41.38 7.98 -31.20
N PRO A 73 -40.75 7.03 -30.50
CA PRO A 73 -39.37 6.65 -30.76
C PRO A 73 -39.18 6.15 -32.19
N VAL A 74 -38.14 6.55 -32.87
CA VAL A 74 -37.80 6.17 -34.23
C VAL A 74 -36.73 5.10 -34.22
N THR A 75 -37.03 3.92 -34.80
CA THR A 75 -36.05 2.85 -34.93
C THR A 75 -35.49 2.85 -36.34
N ARG A 76 -34.16 2.91 -36.47
CA ARG A 76 -33.43 2.82 -37.72
C ARG A 76 -32.60 1.54 -37.73
N SER A 77 -32.69 0.78 -38.81
CA SER A 77 -31.90 -0.44 -39.02
C SER A 77 -30.78 -0.15 -40.01
N GLY A 78 -29.51 -0.25 -39.56
CA GLY A 78 -28.32 -0.21 -40.38
C GLY A 78 -27.79 -1.62 -40.69
N ARG A 79 -26.71 -1.72 -41.51
CA ARG A 79 -26.14 -3.03 -41.93
C ARG A 79 -25.71 -3.95 -40.80
N HIS A 80 -25.33 -3.39 -39.63
CA HIS A 80 -24.80 -4.17 -38.50
C HIS A 80 -25.46 -3.84 -37.14
N MET A 81 -26.30 -2.83 -37.06
CA MET A 81 -26.85 -2.37 -35.76
C MET A 81 -28.22 -1.69 -35.94
N GLN A 82 -29.12 -2.00 -34.99
CA GLN A 82 -30.41 -1.35 -34.87
C GLN A 82 -30.35 -0.30 -33.77
N VAL A 83 -30.76 0.92 -34.07
CA VAL A 83 -30.72 2.08 -33.16
C VAL A 83 -32.12 2.66 -33.00
N THR A 84 -32.59 2.77 -31.77
CA THR A 84 -33.83 3.46 -31.44
C THR A 84 -33.49 4.84 -30.84
N LEU A 85 -34.09 5.87 -31.41
CA LEU A 85 -33.88 7.27 -31.04
C LEU A 85 -35.17 7.91 -30.55
N LEU A 86 -35.08 8.68 -29.48
CA LEU A 86 -36.13 9.55 -28.98
C LEU A 86 -35.55 10.88 -28.56
N VAL A 87 -36.23 11.99 -28.92
CA VAL A 87 -35.89 13.32 -28.41
C VAL A 87 -36.97 13.74 -27.42
N ILE A 88 -36.56 14.06 -26.20
CA ILE A 88 -37.42 14.55 -25.14
C ILE A 88 -37.11 16.02 -24.85
N GLY A 89 -38.07 16.76 -24.26
CA GLY A 89 -37.93 18.17 -23.87
C GLY A 89 -38.35 19.17 -24.95
N SER A 90 -38.51 20.42 -24.52
CA SER A 90 -38.91 21.59 -25.35
C SER A 90 -37.74 22.19 -26.14
N PRO A 91 -37.97 23.00 -27.16
CA PRO A 91 -36.91 23.70 -27.88
C PRO A 91 -36.02 24.50 -26.94
N GLY A 92 -34.72 24.20 -26.92
CA GLY A 92 -33.74 24.77 -25.99
C GLY A 92 -33.30 23.87 -24.82
N HIS A 93 -34.13 22.88 -24.43
CA HIS A 93 -33.85 21.91 -23.37
C HIS A 93 -34.11 20.51 -23.88
N GLN A 94 -33.46 20.12 -24.97
CA GLN A 94 -33.66 18.81 -25.59
C GLN A 94 -32.53 17.86 -25.27
N ILE A 95 -32.91 16.62 -24.96
CA ILE A 95 -31.97 15.51 -24.77
C ILE A 95 -32.33 14.42 -25.77
N GLN A 96 -31.30 13.89 -26.44
CA GLN A 96 -31.45 12.77 -27.35
C GLN A 96 -31.16 11.45 -26.62
N LEU A 97 -32.16 10.59 -26.51
CA LEU A 97 -32.05 9.27 -25.92
C LEU A 97 -31.75 8.24 -27.02
N ILE A 98 -30.75 7.40 -26.81
CA ILE A 98 -30.28 6.44 -27.82
C ILE A 98 -30.21 5.05 -27.20
N TRP A 99 -30.87 4.07 -27.84
CA TRP A 99 -30.76 2.66 -27.49
C TRP A 99 -30.22 1.84 -28.68
N TYR A 100 -29.25 1.01 -28.39
CA TYR A 100 -28.66 0.10 -29.39
C TYR A 100 -29.23 -1.30 -29.18
N ARG A 101 -29.67 -1.96 -30.26
CA ARG A 101 -30.23 -3.34 -30.29
C ARG A 101 -31.46 -3.54 -29.37
N MET A 102 -32.24 -2.50 -29.13
CA MET A 102 -33.43 -2.54 -28.27
C MET A 102 -34.66 -1.95 -29.00
N PRO A 103 -35.18 -2.61 -30.06
CA PRO A 103 -36.34 -2.11 -30.81
C PRO A 103 -37.64 -2.10 -29.98
N TYR A 104 -37.72 -2.95 -28.97
CA TYR A 104 -38.89 -3.08 -28.11
C TYR A 104 -39.17 -1.80 -27.28
N ILE A 105 -38.18 -0.96 -27.06
CA ILE A 105 -38.33 0.33 -26.35
C ILE A 105 -39.42 1.20 -27.00
N ARG A 106 -39.56 1.12 -28.34
CA ARG A 106 -40.62 1.83 -29.05
C ARG A 106 -42.03 1.44 -28.57
N ASN A 107 -42.25 0.21 -28.19
CA ASN A 107 -43.53 -0.28 -27.69
C ASN A 107 -43.73 0.00 -26.18
N THR A 108 -42.65 0.13 -25.43
CA THR A 108 -42.67 0.42 -24.02
C THR A 108 -43.03 1.89 -23.75
N LEU A 109 -42.48 2.82 -24.55
CA LEU A 109 -42.66 4.25 -24.40
C LEU A 109 -43.98 4.71 -25.04
N THR A 110 -45.02 4.78 -24.25
CA THR A 110 -46.36 5.17 -24.70
C THR A 110 -46.49 6.69 -24.77
N HIS A 111 -46.99 7.20 -25.91
CA HIS A 111 -47.27 8.63 -26.11
C HIS A 111 -48.20 9.19 -25.01
N GLY A 112 -47.86 10.39 -24.51
CA GLY A 112 -48.63 11.09 -23.49
C GLY A 112 -48.35 10.67 -22.04
N LYS A 113 -47.61 9.58 -21.81
CA LYS A 113 -47.20 9.13 -20.46
C LYS A 113 -45.85 9.70 -20.05
N TYR A 114 -45.64 9.79 -18.74
CA TYR A 114 -44.35 10.17 -18.14
C TYR A 114 -43.49 8.91 -17.89
N PHE A 115 -42.19 9.09 -18.09
CA PHE A 115 -41.18 8.08 -17.75
C PHE A 115 -39.98 8.75 -17.11
N VAL A 116 -39.21 8.01 -16.31
CA VAL A 116 -37.95 8.42 -15.75
C VAL A 116 -36.82 7.72 -16.52
N PHE A 117 -35.89 8.50 -17.04
CA PHE A 117 -34.72 8.04 -17.78
C PHE A 117 -33.49 8.21 -16.90
N TYR A 118 -32.81 7.11 -16.59
CA TYR A 118 -31.65 7.09 -15.73
C TYR A 118 -30.39 6.70 -16.52
N GLY A 119 -29.40 7.58 -16.54
CA GLY A 119 -28.14 7.36 -17.26
C GLY A 119 -27.21 8.56 -17.23
N ASN A 120 -26.06 8.44 -17.92
CA ASN A 120 -25.13 9.55 -18.07
C ASN A 120 -25.54 10.43 -19.23
N VAL A 121 -25.49 11.74 -19.03
CA VAL A 121 -25.70 12.74 -20.08
C VAL A 121 -24.32 13.25 -20.54
N HIS A 122 -24.10 13.30 -21.82
CA HIS A 122 -22.88 13.85 -22.43
C HIS A 122 -23.20 14.69 -23.68
N ILE A 123 -22.24 15.51 -24.10
CA ILE A 123 -22.41 16.32 -25.30
C ILE A 123 -21.78 15.58 -26.49
N LYS A 124 -22.59 15.37 -27.54
CA LYS A 124 -22.16 14.81 -28.81
C LYS A 124 -22.70 15.66 -29.97
N ASP A 125 -21.82 16.12 -30.84
CA ASP A 125 -22.16 17.00 -31.96
C ASP A 125 -22.99 18.24 -31.55
N GLY A 126 -22.66 18.84 -30.39
CA GLY A 126 -23.36 20.00 -29.83
C GLY A 126 -24.75 19.73 -29.26
N LYS A 127 -25.13 18.45 -29.09
CA LYS A 127 -26.42 18.02 -28.52
C LYS A 127 -26.21 17.23 -27.23
N PHE A 128 -27.11 17.38 -26.28
CA PHE A 128 -27.15 16.52 -25.12
C PHE A 128 -27.66 15.15 -25.47
N VAL A 129 -26.92 14.12 -25.13
CA VAL A 129 -27.20 12.73 -25.47
C VAL A 129 -27.12 11.88 -24.20
N MET A 130 -28.08 10.97 -24.05
CA MET A 130 -28.05 9.92 -23.05
C MET A 130 -28.09 8.57 -23.77
N GLU A 131 -27.00 7.82 -23.71
CA GLU A 131 -26.89 6.52 -24.38
C GLU A 131 -27.30 5.39 -23.43
N GLN A 132 -28.10 4.45 -23.93
CA GLN A 132 -28.61 3.28 -23.18
C GLN A 132 -29.25 3.64 -21.82
N PRO A 133 -30.13 4.68 -21.72
CA PRO A 133 -30.79 4.97 -20.45
C PRO A 133 -31.67 3.79 -20.02
N VAL A 134 -31.66 3.55 -18.69
CA VAL A 134 -32.65 2.67 -18.07
C VAL A 134 -33.96 3.44 -17.95
N VAL A 135 -35.06 2.78 -18.32
CA VAL A 135 -36.38 3.40 -18.35
C VAL A 135 -37.22 2.85 -17.19
N TYR A 136 -37.80 3.75 -16.41
CA TYR A 136 -38.71 3.43 -15.33
C TYR A 136 -40.04 4.14 -15.51
N THR A 137 -41.13 3.55 -14.99
CA THR A 137 -42.34 4.34 -14.72
C THR A 137 -42.09 5.22 -13.48
N PRO A 138 -42.81 6.35 -13.33
CA PRO A 138 -42.64 7.21 -12.14
C PRO A 138 -42.82 6.44 -10.83
N GLU A 139 -43.82 5.55 -10.77
CA GLU A 139 -44.15 4.74 -9.60
C GLU A 139 -42.97 3.77 -9.29
N ALA A 140 -42.46 3.07 -10.29
CA ALA A 140 -41.32 2.13 -10.12
C ALA A 140 -40.02 2.86 -9.73
N TYR A 141 -39.84 4.09 -10.19
CA TYR A 141 -38.69 4.90 -9.79
C TYR A 141 -38.80 5.42 -8.35
N GLN A 142 -40.01 5.81 -7.92
CA GLN A 142 -40.26 6.27 -6.58
C GLN A 142 -39.93 5.21 -5.50
N GLU A 143 -40.08 3.92 -5.84
CA GLU A 143 -39.70 2.82 -4.93
C GLU A 143 -38.19 2.68 -4.73
N ILE A 144 -37.37 3.16 -5.68
CA ILE A 144 -35.89 3.06 -5.64
C ILE A 144 -35.21 4.41 -5.45
N GLU A 145 -35.96 5.49 -5.48
CA GLU A 145 -35.47 6.85 -5.29
C GLU A 145 -34.81 7.00 -3.92
N ASN A 146 -33.62 7.58 -3.90
CA ASN A 146 -32.79 7.74 -2.70
C ASN A 146 -32.39 6.43 -1.99
N CYS A 147 -32.73 5.27 -2.56
CA CYS A 147 -32.26 3.99 -2.03
C CYS A 147 -30.81 3.72 -2.42
N PHE A 148 -30.07 3.15 -1.50
CA PHE A 148 -28.73 2.63 -1.75
C PHE A 148 -28.85 1.19 -2.26
N LEU A 149 -28.76 0.99 -3.57
CA LEU A 149 -28.80 -0.35 -4.15
C LEU A 149 -27.42 -1.00 -4.10
N PRO A 150 -27.24 -2.11 -3.38
CA PRO A 150 -25.95 -2.74 -3.24
C PRO A 150 -25.48 -3.36 -4.57
N VAL A 151 -24.19 -3.20 -4.86
CA VAL A 151 -23.49 -3.84 -5.99
C VAL A 151 -22.50 -4.85 -5.45
N TYR A 152 -22.73 -6.12 -5.74
CA TYR A 152 -21.90 -7.21 -5.24
C TYR A 152 -20.81 -7.63 -6.24
N THR A 153 -19.75 -8.25 -5.73
CA THR A 153 -18.80 -8.99 -6.56
C THR A 153 -19.47 -10.30 -6.98
N LEU A 154 -19.54 -10.57 -8.28
CA LEU A 154 -20.32 -11.66 -8.83
C LEU A 154 -19.46 -12.56 -9.74
N THR A 155 -19.85 -13.83 -9.86
CA THR A 155 -19.32 -14.74 -10.86
C THR A 155 -20.25 -14.83 -12.09
N SER A 156 -19.71 -15.30 -13.21
CA SER A 156 -20.51 -15.51 -14.44
C SER A 156 -21.70 -16.43 -14.16
N GLY A 157 -22.90 -15.98 -14.54
CA GLY A 157 -24.15 -16.71 -14.35
C GLY A 157 -24.98 -16.24 -13.13
N ILE A 158 -24.44 -15.41 -12.22
CA ILE A 158 -25.19 -14.75 -11.15
C ILE A 158 -25.40 -13.28 -11.51
N THR A 159 -26.64 -12.81 -11.44
CA THR A 159 -26.96 -11.39 -11.63
C THR A 159 -27.06 -10.65 -10.29
N ASN A 160 -26.80 -9.34 -10.29
CA ASN A 160 -26.92 -8.52 -9.08
C ASN A 160 -28.36 -8.57 -8.51
N ASN A 161 -29.37 -8.61 -9.37
CA ASN A 161 -30.77 -8.72 -8.95
C ASN A 161 -31.06 -10.05 -8.23
N LEU A 162 -30.50 -11.17 -8.71
CA LEU A 162 -30.61 -12.45 -8.03
C LEU A 162 -29.95 -12.37 -6.65
N MET A 163 -28.74 -11.79 -6.57
CA MET A 163 -28.02 -11.62 -5.33
C MET A 163 -28.80 -10.78 -4.31
N ILE A 164 -29.33 -9.62 -4.73
CA ILE A 164 -30.16 -8.75 -3.89
C ILE A 164 -31.38 -9.50 -3.37
N LYS A 165 -32.08 -10.23 -4.25
CA LYS A 165 -33.29 -11.00 -3.87
C LYS A 165 -32.96 -12.10 -2.86
N THR A 166 -31.84 -12.79 -3.05
CA THR A 166 -31.36 -13.84 -2.15
C THR A 166 -30.96 -13.24 -0.80
N MET A 167 -30.25 -12.12 -0.81
CA MET A 167 -29.82 -11.40 0.39
C MET A 167 -31.01 -10.90 1.23
N ARG A 168 -32.04 -10.32 0.59
CA ARG A 168 -33.26 -9.90 1.31
C ARG A 168 -33.92 -11.05 2.04
N GLN A 169 -34.06 -12.21 1.38
CA GLN A 169 -34.64 -13.40 2.01
C GLN A 169 -33.80 -13.92 3.17
N ALA A 170 -32.46 -13.85 3.06
CA ALA A 170 -31.57 -14.25 4.15
C ALA A 170 -31.64 -13.30 5.35
N LEU A 171 -31.87 -12.00 5.12
CA LEU A 171 -31.98 -10.98 6.17
C LEU A 171 -33.39 -10.89 6.81
N ASP A 172 -34.42 -11.47 6.18
CA ASP A 172 -35.77 -11.52 6.73
C ASP A 172 -35.90 -12.47 7.93
N GLU A 173 -34.92 -13.37 8.12
CA GLU A 173 -34.85 -14.22 9.32
C GLU A 173 -34.28 -13.40 10.50
N GLU A 174 -34.89 -13.52 11.66
CA GLU A 174 -34.47 -12.79 12.85
C GLU A 174 -33.21 -13.39 13.46
N GLU A 175 -32.24 -12.53 13.81
CA GLU A 175 -31.06 -12.81 14.66
C GLU A 175 -30.22 -14.03 14.27
N LEU A 176 -29.89 -14.16 12.99
CA LEU A 176 -29.06 -15.28 12.51
C LEU A 176 -27.60 -15.24 13.01
N LEU A 177 -27.11 -14.06 13.38
CA LEU A 177 -25.72 -13.86 13.77
C LEU A 177 -25.63 -13.47 15.25
N THR A 178 -24.73 -14.13 15.97
CA THR A 178 -24.44 -13.78 17.37
C THR A 178 -23.46 -12.62 17.43
N ASP A 179 -23.80 -11.57 18.19
CA ASP A 179 -22.85 -10.47 18.47
C ASP A 179 -21.82 -10.97 19.48
N PHE A 180 -20.60 -11.24 19.01
CA PHE A 180 -19.50 -11.75 19.81
C PHE A 180 -18.75 -10.66 20.59
N LEU A 181 -19.00 -9.37 20.27
CA LEU A 181 -18.29 -8.27 20.90
C LEU A 181 -18.90 -7.95 22.28
N PRO A 182 -18.10 -7.97 23.38
CA PRO A 182 -18.60 -7.60 24.70
C PRO A 182 -19.25 -6.23 24.72
N GLY A 183 -20.40 -6.13 25.41
CA GLY A 183 -21.18 -4.90 25.47
C GLY A 183 -20.41 -3.66 25.97
N GLU A 184 -19.45 -3.85 26.88
CA GLU A 184 -18.58 -2.78 27.37
C GLU A 184 -17.70 -2.19 26.26
N ILE A 185 -17.11 -3.04 25.42
CA ILE A 185 -16.27 -2.61 24.29
C ILE A 185 -17.16 -1.88 23.28
N ARG A 186 -18.33 -2.43 22.97
CA ARG A 186 -19.31 -1.84 22.05
C ARG A 186 -19.71 -0.43 22.49
N THR A 187 -20.08 -0.27 23.76
CA THR A 187 -20.48 1.02 24.33
C THR A 187 -19.33 2.01 24.36
N ARG A 188 -18.14 1.59 24.83
CA ARG A 188 -16.96 2.45 24.90
C ARG A 188 -16.50 2.96 23.54
N ARG A 189 -16.63 2.13 22.50
CA ARG A 189 -16.24 2.46 21.11
C ARG A 189 -17.38 3.05 20.28
N LYS A 190 -18.59 3.18 20.85
CA LYS A 190 -19.80 3.65 20.16
C LYS A 190 -20.03 2.88 18.87
N LEU A 191 -20.15 1.56 19.00
CA LEU A 191 -20.40 0.64 17.89
C LEU A 191 -21.85 0.15 17.96
N CYS A 192 -22.49 0.02 16.79
CA CYS A 192 -23.83 -0.54 16.69
C CYS A 192 -23.83 -2.07 16.92
N GLU A 193 -24.98 -2.66 17.06
CA GLU A 193 -25.18 -4.11 17.19
C GLU A 193 -24.83 -4.81 15.86
N TYR A 194 -24.41 -6.07 15.94
CA TYR A 194 -23.83 -6.78 14.80
C TYR A 194 -24.85 -7.08 13.70
N ASN A 195 -26.03 -7.61 14.05
CA ASN A 195 -27.09 -7.88 13.04
C ASN A 195 -27.62 -6.59 12.41
N TYR A 196 -27.71 -5.51 13.21
CA TYR A 196 -28.02 -4.18 12.68
C TYR A 196 -26.96 -3.73 11.67
N ALA A 197 -25.69 -3.90 11.98
CA ALA A 197 -24.61 -3.54 11.07
C ALA A 197 -24.65 -4.36 9.76
N VAL A 198 -24.88 -5.68 9.85
CA VAL A 198 -25.02 -6.54 8.68
C VAL A 198 -26.24 -6.14 7.84
N LYS A 199 -27.36 -5.80 8.45
CA LYS A 199 -28.54 -5.32 7.73
C LYS A 199 -28.27 -4.00 7.02
N GLN A 200 -27.69 -3.03 7.72
CA GLN A 200 -27.42 -1.69 7.17
C GLN A 200 -26.26 -1.67 6.16
N ILE A 201 -25.31 -2.61 6.19
CA ILE A 201 -24.29 -2.72 5.15
C ILE A 201 -24.86 -3.28 3.84
N HIS A 202 -25.90 -4.10 3.88
CA HIS A 202 -26.54 -4.62 2.68
C HIS A 202 -27.61 -3.68 2.13
N PHE A 203 -28.45 -3.13 2.98
CA PHE A 203 -29.57 -2.23 2.61
C PHE A 203 -29.60 -1.04 3.56
N PRO A 204 -28.70 -0.06 3.37
CA PRO A 204 -28.66 1.11 4.24
C PRO A 204 -29.89 2.01 4.04
N ASP A 205 -30.48 2.44 5.14
CA ASP A 205 -31.59 3.39 5.10
C ASP A 205 -31.09 4.81 4.80
N THR A 206 -29.90 5.16 5.30
CA THR A 206 -29.22 6.46 5.07
C THR A 206 -27.72 6.29 4.97
N MET A 207 -27.01 7.30 4.46
CA MET A 207 -25.54 7.32 4.39
C MET A 207 -24.91 7.23 5.79
N GLU A 208 -25.49 7.89 6.78
CA GLU A 208 -24.99 7.87 8.16
C GLU A 208 -25.05 6.45 8.74
N ARG A 209 -26.16 5.72 8.51
CA ARG A 209 -26.31 4.34 8.96
C ARG A 209 -25.36 3.38 8.23
N LEU A 210 -25.09 3.63 6.95
CA LEU A 210 -24.06 2.89 6.20
C LEU A 210 -22.66 3.08 6.81
N ILE A 211 -22.32 4.33 7.14
CA ILE A 211 -21.02 4.65 7.76
C ILE A 211 -20.91 3.98 9.15
N GLU A 212 -21.99 4.01 9.93
CA GLU A 212 -22.05 3.37 11.25
C GLU A 212 -21.88 1.85 11.16
N ALA A 213 -22.59 1.21 10.25
CA ALA A 213 -22.46 -0.22 9.96
C ALA A 213 -21.05 -0.60 9.51
N ARG A 214 -20.49 0.16 8.58
CA ARG A 214 -19.11 -0.04 8.09
C ARG A 214 -18.08 0.10 9.22
N LYS A 215 -18.24 1.12 10.07
CA LYS A 215 -17.36 1.30 11.24
C LYS A 215 -17.38 0.09 12.17
N ARG A 216 -18.56 -0.52 12.40
CA ARG A 216 -18.69 -1.73 13.21
C ARG A 216 -17.98 -2.91 12.57
N LEU A 217 -18.27 -3.21 11.31
CA LEU A 217 -17.72 -4.39 10.63
C LEU A 217 -16.20 -4.31 10.43
N VAL A 218 -15.69 -3.13 10.09
CA VAL A 218 -14.23 -2.88 10.02
C VAL A 218 -13.58 -3.07 11.38
N PHE A 219 -14.21 -2.57 12.46
CA PHE A 219 -13.69 -2.81 13.81
C PHE A 219 -13.61 -4.30 14.14
N ASP A 220 -14.65 -5.05 13.82
CA ASP A 220 -14.72 -6.49 14.09
C ASP A 220 -13.63 -7.27 13.34
N GLU A 221 -13.42 -6.98 12.06
CA GLU A 221 -12.34 -7.63 11.28
C GLU A 221 -10.96 -7.38 11.90
N PHE A 222 -10.63 -6.12 12.20
CA PHE A 222 -9.35 -5.79 12.81
C PHE A 222 -9.23 -6.34 14.24
N PHE A 223 -10.30 -6.31 15.01
CA PHE A 223 -10.30 -6.85 16.37
C PHE A 223 -9.99 -8.35 16.38
N LEU A 224 -10.70 -9.13 15.57
CA LEU A 224 -10.48 -10.58 15.46
C LEU A 224 -9.10 -10.89 14.89
N PHE A 225 -8.64 -10.12 13.91
CA PHE A 225 -7.32 -10.28 13.34
C PHE A 225 -6.21 -10.04 14.38
N ILE A 226 -6.27 -8.93 15.13
CA ILE A 226 -5.30 -8.60 16.18
C ILE A 226 -5.34 -9.64 17.31
N MET A 227 -6.54 -10.05 17.72
CA MET A 227 -6.70 -11.12 18.72
C MET A 227 -6.07 -12.42 18.26
N GLY A 228 -6.30 -12.82 17.00
CA GLY A 228 -5.69 -14.00 16.41
C GLY A 228 -4.16 -13.94 16.39
N MET A 229 -3.61 -12.77 16.04
CA MET A 229 -2.16 -12.55 16.06
C MET A 229 -1.57 -12.61 17.48
N GLN A 230 -2.23 -11.98 18.47
CA GLN A 230 -1.78 -12.06 19.86
C GLN A 230 -1.82 -13.48 20.39
N TYR A 231 -2.89 -14.21 20.09
CA TYR A 231 -3.00 -15.62 20.46
C TYR A 231 -1.91 -16.51 19.83
N GLN A 232 -1.57 -16.24 18.57
CA GLN A 232 -0.46 -16.90 17.89
C GLN A 232 0.88 -16.55 18.56
N LYS A 233 1.09 -15.27 18.93
CA LYS A 233 2.30 -14.82 19.63
C LYS A 233 2.44 -15.48 20.99
N GLU A 234 1.35 -15.61 21.76
CA GLU A 234 1.34 -16.27 23.08
C GLU A 234 1.59 -17.79 22.99
N LYS A 235 1.07 -18.43 21.94
CA LYS A 235 1.29 -19.87 21.69
C LYS A 235 2.66 -20.22 21.11
N ARG A 236 3.37 -19.25 20.53
CA ARG A 236 4.73 -19.52 20.05
C ARG A 236 5.61 -19.90 21.21
N THR A 237 6.19 -21.09 21.14
CA THR A 237 7.30 -21.48 21.99
C THR A 237 8.43 -20.50 21.69
N ARG A 238 8.69 -19.55 22.61
CA ARG A 238 9.83 -18.64 22.48
C ARG A 238 11.09 -19.49 22.40
N GLN A 239 11.89 -19.27 21.38
CA GLN A 239 13.16 -19.99 21.21
C GLN A 239 14.12 -19.57 22.30
N GLU A 240 14.75 -20.52 22.98
CA GLU A 240 15.76 -20.24 23.99
C GLU A 240 16.92 -19.44 23.40
N ASN A 241 17.43 -18.49 24.16
CA ASN A 241 18.57 -17.70 23.78
C ASN A 241 19.84 -18.53 23.94
N ARG A 242 20.46 -18.93 22.85
CA ARG A 242 21.74 -19.64 22.81
C ARG A 242 22.94 -18.70 22.85
N PHE A 243 22.73 -17.42 22.59
CA PHE A 243 23.76 -16.39 22.48
C PHE A 243 23.47 -15.28 23.49
N VAL A 244 23.52 -15.59 24.77
CA VAL A 244 23.33 -14.62 25.85
C VAL A 244 24.52 -13.66 25.85
N MET A 245 24.23 -12.35 25.67
CA MET A 245 25.27 -11.33 25.67
C MET A 245 25.60 -10.90 27.08
N GLU A 246 26.87 -10.93 27.42
CA GLU A 246 27.43 -10.47 28.70
C GLU A 246 28.05 -9.07 28.54
N HIS A 247 28.39 -8.44 29.67
CA HIS A 247 29.12 -7.16 29.71
C HIS A 247 28.39 -5.99 29.00
N PRO A 248 27.17 -5.61 29.41
CA PRO A 248 26.43 -4.50 28.80
C PRO A 248 27.13 -3.13 29.00
N GLU A 249 28.02 -3.01 29.99
CA GLU A 249 28.87 -1.84 30.20
C GLU A 249 29.74 -1.48 28.97
N PHE A 250 30.09 -2.45 28.14
CA PHE A 250 30.82 -2.19 26.89
C PHE A 250 30.03 -1.28 25.93
N VAL A 251 28.71 -1.47 25.86
CA VAL A 251 27.83 -0.64 25.01
C VAL A 251 27.80 0.80 25.54
N GLU A 252 27.73 0.99 26.86
CA GLU A 252 27.75 2.31 27.49
C GLU A 252 29.10 3.01 27.27
N ASP A 253 30.21 2.30 27.35
CA ASP A 253 31.56 2.83 27.04
C ASP A 253 31.67 3.29 25.57
N LEU A 254 31.06 2.57 24.63
CA LEU A 254 31.02 2.99 23.24
C LEU A 254 30.14 4.24 23.05
N ILE A 255 28.99 4.32 23.73
CA ILE A 255 28.12 5.50 23.68
C ILE A 255 28.85 6.74 24.15
N GLN A 256 29.63 6.66 25.24
CA GLN A 256 30.42 7.78 25.76
C GLN A 256 31.50 8.27 24.79
N LYS A 257 32.01 7.40 23.91
CA LYS A 257 33.00 7.74 22.87
C LYS A 257 32.39 8.32 21.60
N LEU A 258 31.06 8.35 21.48
CA LEU A 258 30.40 8.96 20.32
C LEU A 258 30.61 10.49 20.31
N PRO A 259 30.80 11.12 19.14
CA PRO A 259 30.97 12.57 19.02
C PRO A 259 29.66 13.37 19.21
N TYR A 260 28.58 12.70 19.56
CA TYR A 260 27.25 13.24 19.79
C TYR A 260 26.49 12.38 20.81
N GLU A 261 25.51 12.98 21.45
CA GLU A 261 24.62 12.26 22.37
C GLU A 261 23.51 11.54 21.59
N LEU A 262 23.19 10.33 22.03
CA LEU A 262 22.01 9.63 21.54
C LEU A 262 20.73 10.32 22.03
N THR A 263 19.71 10.40 21.17
CA THR A 263 18.38 10.90 21.56
C THR A 263 17.74 9.97 22.60
N GLY A 264 16.73 10.47 23.32
CA GLY A 264 15.98 9.66 24.28
C GLY A 264 15.35 8.44 23.63
N ALA A 265 14.83 8.57 22.41
CA ALA A 265 14.25 7.46 21.64
C ALA A 265 15.30 6.42 21.22
N GLN A 266 16.48 6.86 20.79
CA GLN A 266 17.60 5.96 20.48
C GLN A 266 18.06 5.18 21.72
N ARG A 267 18.19 5.85 22.87
CA ARG A 267 18.55 5.19 24.14
C ARG A 267 17.51 4.14 24.55
N ARG A 268 16.21 4.46 24.46
CA ARG A 268 15.14 3.50 24.73
C ARG A 268 15.22 2.28 23.80
N ALA A 269 15.35 2.52 22.49
CA ALA A 269 15.43 1.43 21.52
C ALA A 269 16.66 0.54 21.73
N LEU A 270 17.82 1.13 22.06
CA LEU A 270 19.03 0.39 22.39
C LEU A 270 18.89 -0.40 23.68
N HIS A 271 18.30 0.17 24.72
CA HIS A 271 17.99 -0.52 25.96
C HIS A 271 17.10 -1.74 25.73
N ASP A 272 16.04 -1.59 24.95
CA ASP A 272 15.17 -2.71 24.56
C ASP A 272 15.96 -3.84 23.85
N VAL A 273 16.91 -3.49 22.96
CA VAL A 273 17.76 -4.45 22.26
C VAL A 273 18.69 -5.16 23.25
N THR A 274 19.37 -4.40 24.12
CA THR A 274 20.32 -4.97 25.09
C THR A 274 19.61 -5.86 26.10
N GLU A 275 18.47 -5.46 26.62
CA GLU A 275 17.65 -6.28 27.52
C GLU A 275 17.22 -7.61 26.87
N ASN A 276 16.79 -7.58 25.61
CA ASN A 276 16.40 -8.79 24.90
C ASN A 276 17.59 -9.72 24.59
N MET A 277 18.75 -9.18 24.24
CA MET A 277 19.93 -10.00 23.94
C MET A 277 20.54 -10.64 25.19
N GLN A 278 20.28 -10.09 26.37
CA GLN A 278 20.62 -10.69 27.67
C GLN A 278 19.54 -11.64 28.20
N GLY A 279 18.33 -11.54 27.65
CA GLY A 279 17.17 -12.28 28.11
C GLY A 279 17.24 -13.79 27.83
N PRO A 280 16.33 -14.58 28.41
CA PRO A 280 16.30 -16.05 28.26
C PRO A 280 15.86 -16.52 26.88
N TYR A 281 15.39 -15.61 26.01
CA TYR A 281 14.86 -15.96 24.68
C TYR A 281 15.59 -15.20 23.58
N ALA A 282 15.70 -15.81 22.41
CA ALA A 282 16.26 -15.15 21.23
C ALA A 282 15.44 -13.91 20.85
N MET A 283 16.11 -12.77 20.70
CA MET A 283 15.48 -11.51 20.34
C MET A 283 14.85 -11.57 18.94
N GLN A 284 13.63 -11.09 18.81
CA GLN A 284 12.97 -10.80 17.52
C GLN A 284 12.37 -9.40 17.60
N ARG A 285 13.08 -8.40 17.10
CA ARG A 285 12.71 -6.99 17.28
C ARG A 285 12.75 -6.17 16.00
N LEU A 286 11.77 -5.29 15.86
CA LEU A 286 11.71 -4.26 14.82
C LEU A 286 12.08 -2.89 15.42
N ILE A 287 13.11 -2.25 14.88
CA ILE A 287 13.39 -0.83 15.13
C ILE A 287 12.79 -0.03 13.97
N GLN A 288 11.82 0.81 14.30
CA GLN A 288 11.15 1.70 13.36
C GLN A 288 11.56 3.15 13.63
N GLY A 289 11.91 3.89 12.58
CA GLY A 289 12.24 5.31 12.70
C GLY A 289 12.45 5.92 11.32
N ASP A 290 12.27 7.23 11.19
CA ASP A 290 12.43 7.95 9.92
C ASP A 290 13.86 7.83 9.35
N VAL A 291 14.05 8.16 8.07
CA VAL A 291 15.38 8.27 7.46
C VAL A 291 16.21 9.29 8.24
N GLY A 292 17.44 8.92 8.62
CA GLY A 292 18.31 9.77 9.41
C GLY A 292 17.98 9.83 10.91
N SER A 293 17.10 8.98 11.45
CA SER A 293 16.87 8.84 12.89
C SER A 293 18.00 8.13 13.64
N GLY A 294 19.04 7.68 12.93
CA GLY A 294 20.24 7.05 13.50
C GLY A 294 20.11 5.56 13.79
N LYS A 295 19.27 4.82 13.08
CA LYS A 295 19.14 3.36 13.21
C LYS A 295 20.46 2.62 12.99
N THR A 296 21.27 3.09 12.04
CA THR A 296 22.57 2.47 11.70
C THR A 296 23.55 2.44 12.88
N ILE A 297 23.57 3.48 13.72
CA ILE A 297 24.45 3.47 14.90
C ILE A 297 23.95 2.46 15.94
N LEU A 298 22.64 2.29 16.10
CA LEU A 298 22.08 1.27 17.00
C LEU A 298 22.46 -0.15 16.53
N ALA A 299 22.39 -0.39 15.21
CA ALA A 299 22.83 -1.64 14.62
C ALA A 299 24.32 -1.89 14.87
N PHE A 300 25.18 -0.87 14.64
CA PHE A 300 26.61 -0.99 14.89
C PHE A 300 26.91 -1.32 16.35
N LEU A 301 26.28 -0.63 17.31
CA LEU A 301 26.49 -0.86 18.75
C LEU A 301 26.09 -2.30 19.15
N ALA A 302 24.98 -2.80 18.64
CA ALA A 302 24.54 -4.18 18.87
C ALA A 302 25.51 -5.20 18.23
N MET A 303 26.00 -4.94 17.01
CA MET A 303 26.97 -5.79 16.32
C MET A 303 28.33 -5.79 17.01
N ALA A 304 28.82 -4.64 17.45
CA ALA A 304 30.08 -4.53 18.16
C ALA A 304 30.02 -5.25 19.52
N TRP A 305 28.89 -5.17 20.20
CA TRP A 305 28.68 -5.92 21.45
C TRP A 305 28.63 -7.42 21.23
N CYS A 306 27.99 -7.86 20.16
CA CYS A 306 28.01 -9.25 19.73
C CYS A 306 29.45 -9.75 19.47
N ALA A 307 30.27 -8.95 18.76
CA ALA A 307 31.66 -9.26 18.49
C ALA A 307 32.54 -9.27 19.78
N GLN A 308 32.26 -8.40 20.74
CA GLN A 308 32.92 -8.39 22.05
C GLN A 308 32.66 -9.68 22.85
N ASN A 309 31.48 -10.27 22.66
CA ASN A 309 31.13 -11.57 23.24
C ASN A 309 31.65 -12.77 22.44
N GLY A 310 32.45 -12.55 21.40
CA GLY A 310 33.06 -13.62 20.60
C GLY A 310 32.15 -14.19 19.51
N TYR A 311 31.07 -13.49 19.15
CA TYR A 311 30.09 -13.97 18.16
C TYR A 311 30.07 -13.13 16.90
N GLN A 312 29.72 -13.75 15.79
CA GLN A 312 29.46 -13.06 14.54
C GLN A 312 28.11 -12.34 14.53
N SER A 313 28.10 -11.22 13.86
CA SER A 313 26.87 -10.47 13.56
C SER A 313 26.84 -10.09 12.08
N ALA A 314 25.65 -10.13 11.45
CA ALA A 314 25.53 -9.86 10.04
C ALA A 314 24.38 -8.87 9.77
N ILE A 315 24.66 -7.86 8.92
CA ILE A 315 23.65 -6.91 8.44
C ILE A 315 23.44 -7.07 6.94
N MET A 316 22.21 -7.25 6.54
CA MET A 316 21.79 -7.33 5.14
C MET A 316 21.17 -6.01 4.69
N ALA A 317 21.80 -5.37 3.71
CA ALA A 317 21.31 -4.14 3.06
C ALA A 317 20.62 -4.48 1.73
N PRO A 318 19.60 -3.68 1.31
CA PRO A 318 18.83 -3.93 0.10
C PRO A 318 19.61 -3.70 -1.19
N THR A 319 20.67 -2.89 -1.16
CA THR A 319 21.48 -2.57 -2.34
C THR A 319 22.97 -2.70 -2.03
N GLU A 320 23.77 -2.92 -3.07
CA GLU A 320 25.23 -3.00 -2.93
C GLU A 320 25.84 -1.66 -2.49
N VAL A 321 25.26 -0.55 -2.92
CA VAL A 321 25.69 0.80 -2.50
C VAL A 321 25.51 0.97 -0.99
N LEU A 322 24.35 0.62 -0.45
CA LEU A 322 24.11 0.68 1.00
C LEU A 322 24.99 -0.30 1.77
N ALA A 323 25.21 -1.50 1.24
CA ALA A 323 26.14 -2.45 1.85
C ALA A 323 27.57 -1.89 1.91
N GLN A 324 28.03 -1.25 0.85
CA GLN A 324 29.34 -0.61 0.80
C GLN A 324 29.43 0.55 1.82
N GLN A 325 28.40 1.40 1.89
CA GLN A 325 28.35 2.50 2.85
C GLN A 325 28.35 2.01 4.31
N HIS A 326 27.58 0.96 4.64
CA HIS A 326 27.61 0.36 5.96
C HIS A 326 28.99 -0.23 6.29
N TYR A 327 29.60 -0.92 5.32
CA TYR A 327 30.93 -1.50 5.48
C TYR A 327 31.98 -0.43 5.82
N GLU A 328 32.06 0.64 5.05
CA GLU A 328 32.98 1.75 5.27
C GLU A 328 32.72 2.49 6.59
N THR A 329 31.45 2.69 6.91
CA THR A 329 31.03 3.31 8.18
C THR A 329 31.47 2.46 9.36
N PHE A 330 31.26 1.16 9.31
CA PHE A 330 31.61 0.26 10.41
C PHE A 330 33.14 0.12 10.58
N GLN A 331 33.91 0.11 9.46
CA GLN A 331 35.34 0.17 9.54
C GLN A 331 35.82 1.45 10.26
N LYS A 332 35.32 2.63 9.84
CA LYS A 332 35.67 3.92 10.46
C LYS A 332 35.29 3.95 11.95
N LEU A 333 34.12 3.41 12.31
CA LEU A 333 33.71 3.35 13.71
C LEU A 333 34.59 2.39 14.54
N CYS A 334 34.95 1.24 13.99
CA CYS A 334 35.91 0.33 14.64
C CYS A 334 37.25 1.02 14.89
N GLU A 335 37.82 1.71 13.90
CA GLU A 335 39.05 2.47 14.02
C GLU A 335 38.95 3.59 15.06
N GLN A 336 37.86 4.38 15.01
CA GLN A 336 37.59 5.48 15.92
C GLN A 336 37.51 5.03 17.38
N PHE A 337 36.88 3.87 17.63
CA PHE A 337 36.73 3.33 18.98
C PHE A 337 37.88 2.45 19.44
N GLY A 338 38.88 2.18 18.57
CA GLY A 338 39.98 1.29 18.86
C GLY A 338 39.59 -0.18 18.94
N LEU A 339 38.57 -0.59 18.17
CA LEU A 339 38.09 -1.95 18.11
C LEU A 339 38.80 -2.72 17.00
N HIS A 340 39.29 -3.92 17.32
CA HIS A 340 40.01 -4.77 16.38
C HIS A 340 39.14 -5.92 15.83
N PHE A 341 37.85 -5.66 15.58
CA PHE A 341 36.96 -6.66 14.99
C PHE A 341 37.09 -6.69 13.46
N PRO A 342 37.16 -7.87 12.84
CA PRO A 342 37.14 -7.98 11.39
C PRO A 342 35.78 -7.50 10.84
N VAL A 343 35.84 -6.55 9.90
CA VAL A 343 34.67 -6.18 9.11
C VAL A 343 34.76 -6.87 7.76
N ILE A 344 33.71 -7.59 7.36
CA ILE A 344 33.70 -8.42 6.13
C ILE A 344 32.53 -7.96 5.25
N LEU A 345 32.82 -7.67 3.98
CA LEU A 345 31.83 -7.34 2.96
C LEU A 345 31.54 -8.55 2.08
N LEU A 346 30.25 -8.83 1.77
CA LEU A 346 29.84 -9.85 0.82
C LEU A 346 28.66 -9.36 -0.03
N THR A 347 28.91 -9.09 -1.33
CA THR A 347 27.90 -8.62 -2.28
C THR A 347 27.82 -9.47 -3.54
N GLY A 348 26.74 -9.30 -4.31
CA GLY A 348 26.52 -10.06 -5.54
C GLY A 348 27.53 -9.78 -6.64
N SER A 349 27.98 -8.52 -6.79
CA SER A 349 28.89 -8.06 -7.84
C SER A 349 30.37 -8.42 -7.61
N MET A 350 30.73 -8.90 -6.41
CA MET A 350 32.12 -9.30 -6.10
C MET A 350 32.63 -10.41 -7.04
N THR A 351 33.89 -10.32 -7.44
CA THR A 351 34.52 -11.36 -8.23
C THR A 351 34.61 -12.70 -7.49
N ALA A 352 34.74 -13.79 -8.22
CA ALA A 352 34.84 -15.13 -7.62
C ALA A 352 36.02 -15.23 -6.61
N LYS A 353 37.15 -14.56 -6.88
CA LYS A 353 38.28 -14.51 -5.95
C LYS A 353 37.94 -13.75 -4.66
N GLN A 354 37.28 -12.61 -4.76
CA GLN A 354 36.85 -11.82 -3.61
C GLN A 354 35.84 -12.59 -2.77
N LYS A 355 34.84 -13.22 -3.40
CA LYS A 355 33.85 -14.05 -2.69
C LYS A 355 34.50 -15.21 -1.96
N ARG A 356 35.46 -15.89 -2.60
CA ARG A 356 36.18 -16.98 -1.95
C ARG A 356 36.92 -16.50 -0.70
N SER A 357 37.66 -15.39 -0.81
CA SER A 357 38.35 -14.80 0.34
C SER A 357 37.38 -14.35 1.44
N ALA A 358 36.18 -13.81 1.08
CA ALA A 358 35.16 -13.48 2.06
C ALA A 358 34.65 -14.73 2.76
N TYR A 359 34.36 -15.83 2.06
CA TYR A 359 33.92 -17.09 2.65
C TYR A 359 34.93 -17.68 3.62
N GLU A 360 36.22 -17.72 3.23
CA GLU A 360 37.31 -18.17 4.10
C GLU A 360 37.38 -17.33 5.40
N ARG A 361 37.16 -16.02 5.31
CA ARG A 361 37.14 -15.13 6.47
C ARG A 361 35.87 -15.32 7.35
N LEU A 362 34.71 -15.63 6.75
CA LEU A 362 33.49 -15.95 7.50
C LEU A 362 33.64 -17.21 8.35
N GLU A 363 34.35 -18.20 7.89
CA GLU A 363 34.63 -19.44 8.61
C GLU A 363 35.74 -19.27 9.66
N LEU A 364 36.69 -18.35 9.44
CA LEU A 364 37.88 -18.17 10.31
C LEU A 364 37.60 -17.26 11.51
N TYR A 365 36.84 -16.15 11.32
CA TYR A 365 36.66 -15.13 12.35
C TYR A 365 35.35 -15.28 13.07
N GLU A 366 35.36 -15.79 14.31
CA GLU A 366 34.18 -16.03 15.13
C GLU A 366 33.50 -14.75 15.64
N ASN A 367 34.17 -13.60 15.62
CA ASN A 367 33.72 -12.30 16.12
C ASN A 367 33.67 -11.20 15.06
N ALA A 368 33.38 -11.57 13.82
CA ALA A 368 33.33 -10.61 12.72
C ALA A 368 32.02 -9.83 12.64
N LEU A 369 32.12 -8.55 12.25
CA LEU A 369 30.99 -7.76 11.75
C LEU A 369 30.85 -7.99 10.25
N ILE A 370 29.73 -8.51 9.81
CA ILE A 370 29.51 -8.93 8.42
C ILE A 370 28.47 -8.01 7.79
N VAL A 371 28.80 -7.45 6.64
CA VAL A 371 27.93 -6.56 5.88
C VAL A 371 27.72 -7.13 4.48
N GLY A 372 26.51 -7.14 3.98
CA GLY A 372 26.29 -7.60 2.61
C GLY A 372 24.87 -7.40 2.11
N THR A 373 24.61 -7.98 0.95
CA THR A 373 23.29 -8.01 0.32
C THR A 373 22.68 -9.42 0.44
N HIS A 374 21.68 -9.74 -0.38
CA HIS A 374 21.13 -11.10 -0.50
C HIS A 374 22.18 -12.21 -0.71
N ALA A 375 23.42 -11.85 -1.06
CA ALA A 375 24.53 -12.80 -1.13
C ALA A 375 24.80 -13.52 0.20
N LEU A 376 24.43 -12.90 1.35
CA LEU A 376 24.57 -13.47 2.69
C LEU A 376 23.68 -14.70 2.92
N ILE A 377 22.53 -14.77 2.26
CA ILE A 377 21.55 -15.86 2.44
C ILE A 377 21.71 -17.01 1.43
N GLN A 378 22.56 -16.86 0.42
CA GLN A 378 22.84 -17.93 -0.54
C GLN A 378 23.39 -19.20 0.14
N GLU A 379 23.34 -20.35 -0.54
CA GLU A 379 23.76 -21.64 0.04
C GLU A 379 25.24 -21.68 0.46
N LYS A 380 26.12 -20.99 -0.28
CA LYS A 380 27.57 -21.10 -0.11
C LYS A 380 28.16 -20.49 1.16
N PRO A 381 27.71 -19.32 1.67
CA PRO A 381 28.28 -18.77 2.90
C PRO A 381 28.03 -19.65 4.11
N THR A 382 29.12 -20.05 4.77
CA THR A 382 29.09 -20.76 6.06
C THR A 382 29.59 -19.81 7.14
N TYR A 383 28.87 -19.73 8.24
CA TYR A 383 29.19 -18.84 9.37
C TYR A 383 29.75 -19.66 10.51
N ALA A 384 30.83 -19.18 11.15
CA ALA A 384 31.44 -19.88 12.27
C ALA A 384 30.55 -19.85 13.51
N ASN A 385 29.96 -18.69 13.84
CA ASN A 385 29.21 -18.47 15.07
C ASN A 385 28.26 -17.28 14.97
N LEU A 386 27.27 -17.33 14.07
CA LEU A 386 26.35 -16.23 13.78
C LEU A 386 25.28 -16.09 14.86
N ALA A 387 25.40 -15.06 15.70
CA ALA A 387 24.50 -14.81 16.84
C ALA A 387 23.51 -13.65 16.63
N LEU A 388 23.79 -12.72 15.70
CA LEU A 388 22.91 -11.59 15.42
C LEU A 388 22.75 -11.39 13.92
N VAL A 389 21.50 -11.32 13.48
CA VAL A 389 21.10 -11.04 12.10
C VAL A 389 20.31 -9.76 12.05
N ILE A 390 20.75 -8.80 11.23
CA ILE A 390 20.09 -7.52 11.03
C ILE A 390 19.63 -7.41 9.58
N THR A 391 18.38 -6.98 9.35
CA THR A 391 17.88 -6.63 8.02
C THR A 391 17.53 -5.15 7.98
N ASP A 392 18.15 -4.41 7.05
CA ASP A 392 17.88 -2.99 6.84
C ASP A 392 16.84 -2.83 5.72
N GLU A 393 15.91 -1.87 5.87
CA GLU A 393 14.84 -1.57 4.89
C GLU A 393 14.00 -2.80 4.50
N GLN A 394 13.47 -3.51 5.47
CA GLN A 394 12.80 -4.81 5.30
C GLN A 394 11.62 -4.83 4.32
N HIS A 395 10.97 -3.70 4.03
CA HIS A 395 9.87 -3.68 3.05
C HIS A 395 10.30 -4.17 1.65
N ARG A 396 11.60 -4.29 1.41
CA ARG A 396 12.22 -4.84 0.19
C ARG A 396 12.54 -6.33 0.26
N PHE A 397 12.50 -6.91 1.46
CA PHE A 397 12.78 -8.33 1.68
C PHE A 397 11.50 -9.05 2.07
N GLY A 398 11.18 -10.16 1.42
CA GLY A 398 10.06 -11.01 1.81
C GLY A 398 10.28 -11.67 3.18
N VAL A 399 9.20 -12.03 3.87
CA VAL A 399 9.24 -12.80 5.14
C VAL A 399 10.13 -14.04 5.01
N ARG A 400 10.06 -14.72 3.87
CA ARG A 400 10.85 -15.91 3.56
C ARG A 400 12.36 -15.66 3.57
N GLN A 401 12.85 -14.55 3.03
CA GLN A 401 14.28 -14.22 3.01
C GLN A 401 14.83 -13.97 4.42
N ARG A 402 14.02 -13.37 5.31
CA ARG A 402 14.36 -13.21 6.73
C ARG A 402 14.50 -14.56 7.42
N GLU A 403 13.55 -15.47 7.19
CA GLU A 403 13.60 -16.82 7.75
C GLU A 403 14.81 -17.60 7.23
N GLU A 404 15.09 -17.52 5.93
CA GLU A 404 16.29 -18.12 5.32
C GLU A 404 17.59 -17.55 5.92
N PHE A 405 17.62 -16.24 6.24
CA PHE A 405 18.78 -15.64 6.89
C PHE A 405 18.93 -16.09 8.35
N ALA A 406 17.84 -16.17 9.09
CA ALA A 406 17.84 -16.69 10.45
C ALA A 406 18.30 -18.18 10.52
N GLN A 407 17.99 -18.96 9.50
CA GLN A 407 18.42 -20.37 9.40
C GLN A 407 19.92 -20.55 9.14
N LYS A 408 20.66 -19.48 8.79
CA LYS A 408 22.12 -19.52 8.62
C LYS A 408 22.89 -19.60 9.94
N GLY A 409 22.27 -19.23 11.06
CA GLY A 409 22.78 -19.38 12.41
C GLY A 409 22.00 -20.41 13.21
N ASP A 410 22.48 -20.77 14.39
CA ASP A 410 21.80 -21.65 15.33
C ASP A 410 20.88 -20.84 16.26
N MET A 411 19.72 -20.38 15.73
CA MET A 411 18.75 -19.51 16.40
C MET A 411 19.32 -18.13 16.80
N PRO A 412 19.83 -17.33 15.85
CA PRO A 412 20.37 -16.02 16.15
C PRO A 412 19.31 -15.04 16.62
N HIS A 413 19.72 -13.98 17.29
CA HIS A 413 18.91 -12.79 17.49
C HIS A 413 18.56 -12.15 16.15
N ILE A 414 17.33 -11.70 15.98
CA ILE A 414 16.84 -11.05 14.76
C ILE A 414 16.48 -9.61 15.06
N LEU A 415 17.15 -8.69 14.38
CA LEU A 415 16.86 -7.26 14.42
C LEU A 415 16.46 -6.79 13.02
N VAL A 416 15.30 -6.14 12.93
CA VAL A 416 14.80 -5.58 11.69
C VAL A 416 14.78 -4.06 11.81
N MET A 417 15.22 -3.36 10.78
CA MET A 417 15.15 -1.91 10.72
C MET A 417 14.25 -1.46 9.57
N SER A 418 13.41 -0.45 9.82
CA SER A 418 12.56 0.17 8.81
C SER A 418 12.62 1.69 8.88
N ALA A 419 12.79 2.34 7.73
CA ALA A 419 12.73 3.79 7.61
C ALA A 419 11.30 4.32 7.36
N THR A 420 10.36 3.45 7.01
CA THR A 420 8.98 3.88 6.84
C THR A 420 8.28 3.98 8.20
N PRO A 421 7.68 5.13 8.54
CA PRO A 421 6.84 5.24 9.72
C PRO A 421 5.54 4.49 9.49
N ILE A 422 5.54 3.17 9.77
CA ILE A 422 4.35 2.34 9.69
C ILE A 422 3.52 2.61 10.96
N PRO A 423 2.24 2.96 10.86
CA PRO A 423 1.39 3.11 12.03
C PRO A 423 1.49 1.87 12.94
N ARG A 424 1.60 2.08 14.25
CA ARG A 424 1.85 0.99 15.21
C ARG A 424 0.88 -0.19 15.05
N THR A 425 -0.37 0.08 14.74
CA THR A 425 -1.38 -0.93 14.44
C THR A 425 -1.06 -1.75 13.19
N LEU A 426 -0.58 -1.10 12.13
CA LEU A 426 -0.19 -1.78 10.89
C LEU A 426 1.13 -2.54 11.07
N ALA A 427 2.06 -2.01 11.86
CA ALA A 427 3.30 -2.70 12.21
C ALA A 427 3.02 -4.01 12.98
N ILE A 428 2.05 -4.02 13.90
CA ILE A 428 1.59 -5.23 14.58
C ILE A 428 0.99 -6.24 13.58
N ILE A 429 0.32 -5.77 12.54
CA ILE A 429 -0.27 -6.62 11.50
C ILE A 429 0.81 -7.29 10.63
N ILE A 430 1.81 -6.52 10.23
CA ILE A 430 2.85 -6.99 9.30
C ILE A 430 3.94 -7.78 10.05
N TYR A 431 4.25 -7.39 11.28
CA TYR A 431 5.34 -7.90 12.10
C TYR A 431 4.87 -8.42 13.46
N GLY A 432 3.67 -9.00 13.52
CA GLY A 432 3.05 -9.43 14.79
C GLY A 432 3.83 -10.45 15.59
N ASP A 433 4.88 -11.00 15.00
CA ASP A 433 5.84 -11.91 15.64
C ASP A 433 7.02 -11.17 16.31
N MET A 434 7.16 -9.85 16.11
CA MET A 434 8.28 -9.06 16.63
C MET A 434 7.85 -8.09 17.73
N ASP A 435 8.79 -7.79 18.62
CA ASP A 435 8.69 -6.66 19.52
C ASP A 435 9.08 -5.38 18.77
N ILE A 436 8.44 -4.24 19.08
CA ILE A 436 8.59 -3.01 18.32
C ILE A 436 9.19 -1.92 19.20
N SER A 437 10.31 -1.34 18.75
CA SER A 437 10.90 -0.12 19.29
C SER A 437 10.79 1.01 18.26
N VAL A 438 10.28 2.16 18.68
CA VAL A 438 10.07 3.32 17.82
C VAL A 438 11.08 4.41 18.15
N VAL A 439 11.84 4.84 17.13
CA VAL A 439 12.76 6.00 17.20
C VAL A 439 12.04 7.17 16.55
N ASP A 440 11.24 7.87 17.34
CA ASP A 440 10.37 8.99 16.95
C ASP A 440 10.99 10.38 17.15
N GLU A 441 12.24 10.43 17.63
CA GLU A 441 12.99 11.67 17.82
C GLU A 441 13.98 11.87 16.68
N VAL A 442 14.09 13.11 16.23
CA VAL A 442 15.06 13.52 15.22
C VAL A 442 16.31 14.07 15.90
N PRO A 443 17.54 13.67 15.49
CA PRO A 443 18.77 14.23 16.04
C PRO A 443 18.79 15.77 15.99
N ALA A 444 19.23 16.41 17.08
CA ALA A 444 19.14 17.86 17.28
C ALA A 444 19.82 18.72 16.19
N ARG A 445 20.74 18.14 15.39
CA ARG A 445 21.45 18.82 14.30
C ARG A 445 20.74 18.77 12.96
N ARG A 446 19.59 18.08 12.84
CA ARG A 446 18.85 17.99 11.58
C ARG A 446 18.09 19.29 11.33
N LEU A 447 18.39 19.94 10.21
CA LEU A 447 17.68 21.14 9.78
C LEU A 447 16.24 20.79 9.34
N PRO A 448 15.25 21.66 9.62
CA PRO A 448 13.88 21.44 9.17
C PRO A 448 13.78 21.48 7.66
N ILE A 449 13.10 20.47 7.08
CA ILE A 449 12.86 20.39 5.64
C ILE A 449 11.73 21.35 5.27
N LYS A 450 11.96 22.20 4.27
CA LYS A 450 10.92 23.08 3.70
C LYS A 450 10.27 22.38 2.50
N ASN A 451 8.97 22.16 2.58
CA ASN A 451 8.20 21.52 1.51
C ASN A 451 7.28 22.52 0.84
N CYS A 452 7.15 22.46 -0.49
CA CYS A 452 6.12 23.17 -1.23
C CYS A 452 5.62 22.31 -2.40
N VAL A 453 4.33 22.44 -2.72
CA VAL A 453 3.72 21.83 -3.90
C VAL A 453 3.39 22.94 -4.88
N VAL A 454 3.89 22.83 -6.10
CA VAL A 454 3.75 23.87 -7.14
C VAL A 454 3.36 23.24 -8.47
N ASN A 455 2.77 24.03 -9.35
CA ASN A 455 2.45 23.61 -10.72
C ASN A 455 3.64 23.83 -11.67
N THR A 456 3.50 23.40 -12.92
CA THR A 456 4.54 23.51 -13.96
C THR A 456 4.96 24.95 -14.28
N ALA A 457 4.09 25.95 -14.07
CA ALA A 457 4.42 27.36 -14.27
C ALA A 457 5.50 27.87 -13.30
N TYR A 458 5.75 27.15 -12.20
CA TYR A 458 6.79 27.48 -11.22
C TYR A 458 8.18 26.98 -11.62
N ARG A 459 8.32 26.16 -12.66
CA ARG A 459 9.60 25.53 -13.09
C ARG A 459 10.76 26.51 -13.23
N PRO A 460 10.63 27.67 -13.88
CA PRO A 460 11.76 28.62 -14.01
C PRO A 460 12.31 29.07 -12.65
N LYS A 461 11.42 29.28 -11.66
CA LYS A 461 11.84 29.63 -10.30
C LYS A 461 12.51 28.45 -9.59
N ALA A 462 12.03 27.23 -9.82
CA ALA A 462 12.66 26.03 -9.26
C ALA A 462 14.06 25.81 -9.85
N TYR A 463 14.26 26.02 -11.14
CA TYR A 463 15.59 25.91 -11.77
C TYR A 463 16.56 26.99 -11.26
N ALA A 464 16.08 28.22 -11.10
CA ALA A 464 16.88 29.29 -10.48
C ALA A 464 17.28 28.93 -9.05
N PHE A 465 16.35 28.38 -8.26
CA PHE A 465 16.62 27.94 -6.90
C PHE A 465 17.67 26.82 -6.87
N VAL A 466 17.55 25.79 -7.73
CA VAL A 466 18.54 24.71 -7.85
C VAL A 466 19.91 25.28 -8.22
N ALA A 467 19.99 26.21 -9.19
CA ALA A 467 21.22 26.85 -9.59
C ALA A 467 21.89 27.63 -8.44
N ASP A 468 21.10 28.30 -7.61
CA ASP A 468 21.61 29.03 -6.45
C ASP A 468 22.09 28.12 -5.33
N GLU A 469 21.41 26.98 -5.10
CA GLU A 469 21.85 25.97 -4.14
C GLU A 469 23.15 25.29 -4.60
N VAL A 470 23.30 25.02 -5.89
CA VAL A 470 24.53 24.45 -6.45
C VAL A 470 25.71 25.43 -6.29
N LYS A 471 25.49 26.75 -6.48
CA LYS A 471 26.52 27.78 -6.21
C LYS A 471 26.98 27.82 -4.74
N LYS A 472 26.11 27.42 -3.82
CA LYS A 472 26.43 27.31 -2.38
C LYS A 472 27.17 26.00 -2.04
N GLY A 473 27.38 25.11 -3.02
CA GLY A 473 28.04 23.82 -2.84
C GLY A 473 27.07 22.68 -2.53
N HIS A 474 25.76 22.92 -2.61
CA HIS A 474 24.75 21.87 -2.42
C HIS A 474 24.48 21.12 -3.71
N GLN A 475 23.91 19.94 -3.62
CA GLN A 475 23.52 19.09 -4.74
C GLN A 475 22.00 18.94 -4.79
N ALA A 476 21.44 18.59 -5.94
CA ALA A 476 20.02 18.42 -6.14
C ALA A 476 19.68 17.05 -6.75
N TYR A 477 18.62 16.44 -6.25
CA TYR A 477 17.96 15.29 -6.86
C TYR A 477 16.69 15.74 -7.58
N VAL A 478 16.49 15.26 -8.80
CA VAL A 478 15.26 15.44 -9.58
C VAL A 478 14.68 14.06 -9.87
N ILE A 479 13.53 13.77 -9.30
CA ILE A 479 12.90 12.46 -9.43
C ILE A 479 11.75 12.53 -10.44
N CYS A 480 11.84 11.73 -11.50
CA CYS A 480 10.80 11.58 -12.51
C CYS A 480 10.07 10.23 -12.35
N PRO A 481 8.76 10.16 -12.58
CA PRO A 481 8.00 8.92 -12.43
C PRO A 481 8.33 7.87 -13.51
N LEU A 482 8.80 8.27 -14.68
CA LEU A 482 9.02 7.39 -15.83
C LEU A 482 10.46 7.46 -16.33
N VAL A 483 10.95 6.36 -16.95
CA VAL A 483 12.24 6.32 -17.64
C VAL A 483 12.13 6.97 -19.01
N GLU A 484 11.11 6.60 -19.79
CA GLU A 484 10.81 7.03 -21.15
C GLU A 484 9.34 7.43 -21.25
N ALA A 485 8.98 8.22 -22.26
CA ALA A 485 7.60 8.57 -22.52
C ALA A 485 6.74 7.32 -22.80
N SER A 486 5.53 7.27 -22.25
CA SER A 486 4.54 6.21 -22.47
C SER A 486 3.22 6.84 -22.92
N GLU A 487 2.57 6.24 -23.92
CA GLU A 487 1.25 6.68 -24.38
C GLU A 487 0.14 6.45 -23.34
N GLU A 488 0.34 5.50 -22.43
CA GLU A 488 -0.66 5.14 -21.41
C GLU A 488 -0.54 5.94 -20.11
N THR A 489 0.59 6.60 -19.86
CA THR A 489 0.86 7.27 -18.59
C THR A 489 1.30 8.71 -18.82
N GLN A 490 0.51 9.66 -18.36
CA GLN A 490 0.89 11.09 -18.35
C GLN A 490 1.88 11.33 -17.21
N GLY A 491 3.13 11.67 -17.54
CA GLY A 491 4.17 11.99 -16.56
C GLY A 491 5.50 12.35 -17.21
N GLU A 492 6.32 13.13 -16.49
CA GLU A 492 7.68 13.47 -16.92
C GLU A 492 8.58 12.23 -16.89
N ASN A 493 9.40 12.07 -17.91
CA ASN A 493 10.36 11.00 -17.98
C ASN A 493 11.81 11.51 -17.80
N VAL A 494 12.68 10.64 -17.32
CA VAL A 494 14.08 10.98 -17.00
C VAL A 494 14.85 11.46 -18.22
N ILE A 495 14.68 10.81 -19.37
CA ILE A 495 15.49 11.05 -20.57
C ILE A 495 15.20 12.44 -21.16
N ASP A 496 13.94 12.80 -21.31
CA ASP A 496 13.58 14.09 -21.92
C ASP A 496 13.72 15.23 -20.91
N TYR A 497 13.32 14.98 -19.65
CA TYR A 497 13.45 16.01 -18.62
C TYR A 497 14.90 16.37 -18.30
N SER A 498 15.83 15.42 -18.38
CA SER A 498 17.26 15.70 -18.23
C SER A 498 17.82 16.63 -19.32
N LYS A 499 17.35 16.48 -20.56
CA LYS A 499 17.73 17.38 -21.67
C LYS A 499 17.20 18.79 -21.41
N THR A 500 15.94 18.92 -21.02
CA THR A 500 15.35 20.22 -20.65
C THR A 500 16.14 20.89 -19.52
N LEU A 501 16.53 20.14 -18.49
CA LEU A 501 17.35 20.68 -17.39
C LEU A 501 18.74 21.12 -17.84
N MET A 502 19.39 20.39 -18.75
CA MET A 502 20.69 20.77 -19.30
C MET A 502 20.64 22.06 -20.13
N GLU A 503 19.50 22.35 -20.76
CA GLU A 503 19.26 23.58 -21.52
C GLU A 503 18.91 24.77 -20.63
N GLU A 504 18.16 24.53 -19.55
CA GLU A 504 17.62 25.59 -18.66
C GLU A 504 18.57 25.97 -17.52
N LEU A 505 19.47 25.06 -17.10
CA LEU A 505 20.45 25.34 -16.05
C LEU A 505 21.70 26.04 -16.62
N PRO A 506 22.39 26.86 -15.81
CA PRO A 506 23.65 27.49 -16.22
C PRO A 506 24.69 26.44 -16.68
N SER A 507 25.45 26.76 -17.74
CA SER A 507 26.42 25.88 -18.41
C SER A 507 27.55 25.29 -17.52
N GLY A 508 27.67 25.76 -16.28
CA GLY A 508 28.65 25.22 -15.31
C GLY A 508 28.13 24.12 -14.42
N ILE A 509 26.82 23.78 -14.50
CA ILE A 509 26.20 22.75 -13.68
C ILE A 509 26.14 21.44 -14.45
N GLN A 510 26.77 20.40 -13.91
CA GLN A 510 26.76 19.06 -14.51
C GLN A 510 25.52 18.28 -14.06
N VAL A 511 24.75 17.78 -15.05
CA VAL A 511 23.54 17.00 -14.82
C VAL A 511 23.82 15.53 -15.14
N GLY A 512 23.69 14.68 -14.14
CA GLY A 512 23.77 13.22 -14.29
C GLY A 512 22.39 12.58 -14.48
N VAL A 513 22.37 11.46 -15.19
CA VAL A 513 21.13 10.71 -15.48
C VAL A 513 21.26 9.30 -14.92
N LEU A 514 20.27 8.85 -14.12
CA LEU A 514 20.31 7.55 -13.47
C LEU A 514 18.94 6.86 -13.55
N HIS A 515 18.88 5.66 -14.14
CA HIS A 515 17.62 4.90 -14.25
C HIS A 515 17.80 3.39 -14.26
N GLY A 516 16.72 2.63 -14.02
CA GLY A 516 16.74 1.17 -13.84
C GLY A 516 17.38 0.38 -14.99
N LYS A 517 17.16 0.79 -16.24
CA LYS A 517 17.67 0.11 -17.45
C LYS A 517 19.20 0.21 -17.65
N MET A 518 19.93 0.99 -16.85
CA MET A 518 21.38 1.15 -16.95
C MET A 518 22.13 -0.03 -16.33
N LYS A 519 23.31 -0.36 -16.88
CA LYS A 519 24.22 -1.36 -16.30
C LYS A 519 24.73 -0.92 -14.92
N SER A 520 24.89 -1.85 -13.98
CA SER A 520 25.32 -1.58 -12.61
C SER A 520 26.65 -0.80 -12.53
N SER A 521 27.62 -1.13 -13.39
CA SER A 521 28.93 -0.42 -13.44
C SER A 521 28.76 1.07 -13.75
N LYS A 522 27.83 1.43 -14.69
CA LYS A 522 27.60 2.81 -15.05
C LYS A 522 26.80 3.57 -13.98
N LYS A 523 25.89 2.86 -13.29
CA LYS A 523 25.18 3.43 -12.13
C LYS A 523 26.15 3.82 -11.02
N ASN A 524 27.09 2.92 -10.70
CA ASN A 524 28.11 3.15 -9.66
C ASN A 524 29.03 4.31 -10.03
N GLU A 525 29.45 4.40 -11.29
CA GLU A 525 30.28 5.52 -11.79
C GLU A 525 29.58 6.87 -11.60
N ILE A 526 28.33 6.99 -12.02
CA ILE A 526 27.54 8.21 -11.88
C ILE A 526 27.31 8.56 -10.41
N MET A 527 27.03 7.57 -9.56
CA MET A 527 26.87 7.81 -8.13
C MET A 527 28.17 8.30 -7.49
N GLN A 528 29.30 7.72 -7.85
CA GLN A 528 30.60 8.17 -7.37
C GLN A 528 30.90 9.60 -7.83
N GLU A 529 30.65 9.93 -9.11
CA GLU A 529 30.81 11.29 -9.63
C GLU A 529 29.90 12.29 -8.93
N PHE A 530 28.71 11.86 -8.52
CA PHE A 530 27.79 12.67 -7.74
C PHE A 530 28.31 12.85 -6.30
N GLU A 531 28.78 11.81 -5.62
CA GLU A 531 29.39 11.91 -4.29
C GLU A 531 30.65 12.80 -4.28
N GLU A 532 31.46 12.74 -5.33
CA GLU A 532 32.64 13.59 -5.51
C GLU A 532 32.30 15.04 -5.94
N ASN A 533 31.01 15.39 -6.02
CA ASN A 533 30.51 16.68 -6.50
C ASN A 533 30.95 17.07 -7.93
N LYS A 534 31.29 16.08 -8.76
CA LYS A 534 31.54 16.27 -10.19
C LYS A 534 30.23 16.46 -10.95
N ILE A 535 29.16 15.83 -10.48
CA ILE A 535 27.78 16.01 -10.89
C ILE A 535 27.06 16.74 -9.76
N GLN A 536 26.37 17.86 -10.05
CA GLN A 536 25.66 18.65 -9.06
C GLN A 536 24.14 18.39 -9.07
N VAL A 537 23.57 17.97 -10.20
CA VAL A 537 22.15 17.66 -10.32
C VAL A 537 21.99 16.24 -10.86
N LEU A 538 21.32 15.37 -10.13
CA LEU A 538 21.06 13.99 -10.52
C LEU A 538 19.58 13.80 -10.87
N VAL A 539 19.29 13.53 -12.14
CA VAL A 539 17.94 13.22 -12.63
C VAL A 539 17.76 11.71 -12.63
N SER A 540 16.78 11.21 -11.88
CA SER A 540 16.56 9.77 -11.78
C SER A 540 15.09 9.39 -11.72
N THR A 541 14.78 8.13 -12.03
CA THR A 541 13.57 7.52 -11.51
C THR A 541 13.74 7.25 -10.02
N CYS A 542 12.69 6.89 -9.32
CA CYS A 542 12.77 6.50 -7.90
C CYS A 542 13.61 5.20 -7.74
N LEU A 543 14.93 5.31 -7.94
CA LEU A 543 15.89 4.20 -7.88
C LEU A 543 16.08 3.65 -6.48
N LEU A 544 15.70 4.42 -5.48
CA LEU A 544 15.58 3.91 -4.11
C LEU A 544 14.54 2.77 -4.01
N TYR A 545 13.69 2.59 -5.06
CA TYR A 545 12.59 1.63 -5.08
C TYR A 545 12.63 0.56 -6.18
N THR A 546 13.59 0.57 -7.11
CA THR A 546 13.55 -0.31 -8.29
C THR A 546 14.85 -1.08 -8.57
N SER A 547 15.49 -1.65 -7.56
CA SER A 547 16.63 -2.55 -7.82
C SER A 547 16.21 -4.00 -8.06
N ASP A 548 14.91 -4.28 -8.26
CA ASP A 548 14.41 -5.61 -8.59
C ASP A 548 13.59 -5.57 -9.88
N ALA A 549 14.24 -5.76 -11.01
CA ALA A 549 13.71 -6.36 -12.21
C ALA A 549 14.81 -7.22 -12.85
#